data_b20ff88b388f5422ac4e9b507b4afb72
#
_entry.id   b20ff88b388f5422ac4e9b507b4afb72
#
_cell.length_a   1.000
_cell.length_b   1.000
_cell.length_c   1.000
_cell.angle_alpha   90.00
_cell.angle_beta   90.00
_cell.angle_gamma   90.00
#
_symmetry.space_group_name_H-M   'P 1'
#
loop_
_entity.id
_entity.type
_entity.pdbx_description
1 polymer ?
#
loop_
_entity_poly.entity_id
_entity_poly.type
_entity_poly.pdbx_seq_one_letter_code
_entity_poly.pdbx_strand_id
1 'polypeptide(L)'
;MSKERVAIILAAGVSSRMNTKLPKVLHEVCGRAMLAYVLDACRQAGVGSLYVVIGYGAEQVKKQFEGSKDITWVDQPEQKGTAHAVLCCKKHLKDFDGETLVLCGDGPLIRVATLKTLMEKHKTERSAATLATAVLDDPSGYGRIVRDTYGNIQGIVEHRECTKEQLAIKEVNPSYYLFNNKILFDFASKVKPDNVKKEYYLTDALSIMIAAGHKVTAVTAVLPEEAISINSRVQLSETGKIMQRRIQLELMNKGVTIVDPPNTWIDARAQIGQDTVIEPFTCIHGEVKIGRGCRIGPLAYLRSGTILKNGSYIKPGTVISQENMDESVRKGKKNVS
;
A
#
# COMPACT_ATOMS: atom_id res chain seq x y z
N MET A 1 -10.51 -1.98 -27.25
CA MET A 1 -10.32 -2.95 -26.16
C MET A 1 -9.34 -2.35 -25.15
N SER A 2 -9.59 -2.44 -23.86
CA SER A 2 -8.60 -2.05 -22.85
C SER A 2 -7.42 -3.01 -22.95
N LYS A 3 -6.18 -2.47 -22.96
CA LYS A 3 -4.99 -3.32 -22.90
C LYS A 3 -4.98 -4.10 -21.58
N GLU A 4 -4.51 -5.34 -21.62
CA GLU A 4 -4.30 -6.14 -20.43
C GLU A 4 -3.24 -5.47 -19.53
N ARG A 5 -3.38 -5.61 -18.20
CA ARG A 5 -2.50 -4.98 -17.21
C ARG A 5 -1.90 -5.99 -16.27
N VAL A 6 -0.63 -5.77 -15.99
CA VAL A 6 0.10 -6.49 -14.95
C VAL A 6 0.69 -5.48 -13.96
N ALA A 7 1.07 -5.94 -12.76
CA ALA A 7 1.82 -5.11 -11.82
C ALA A 7 3.15 -5.76 -11.46
N ILE A 8 4.19 -4.94 -11.38
CA ILE A 8 5.47 -5.27 -10.75
C ILE A 8 5.49 -4.56 -9.40
N ILE A 9 5.61 -5.32 -8.32
CA ILE A 9 5.62 -4.78 -6.96
C ILE A 9 7.00 -5.01 -6.35
N LEU A 10 7.68 -3.90 -6.02
CA LEU A 10 9.04 -3.90 -5.51
C LEU A 10 9.04 -4.17 -4.00
N ALA A 11 9.47 -5.36 -3.59
CA ALA A 11 9.43 -5.85 -2.21
C ALA A 11 10.77 -6.47 -1.74
N ALA A 12 11.88 -6.25 -2.49
CA ALA A 12 13.17 -6.91 -2.25
C ALA A 12 14.09 -6.16 -1.27
N GLY A 13 13.74 -4.92 -0.89
CA GLY A 13 14.63 -4.02 -0.15
C GLY A 13 14.92 -4.46 1.28
N VAL A 14 16.19 -4.27 1.72
CA VAL A 14 16.60 -4.42 3.12
C VAL A 14 16.25 -3.14 3.88
N SER A 15 15.58 -3.28 5.02
CA SER A 15 15.18 -2.15 5.85
C SER A 15 16.05 -1.97 7.09
N SER A 16 17.24 -1.40 6.92
CA SER A 16 18.15 -1.14 8.05
C SER A 16 17.53 -0.24 9.13
N ARG A 17 16.71 0.75 8.72
CA ARG A 17 16.05 1.71 9.63
C ARG A 17 14.92 1.10 10.48
N MET A 18 14.44 -0.10 10.13
CA MET A 18 13.40 -0.80 10.91
C MET A 18 13.98 -1.60 12.08
N ASN A 19 15.29 -1.81 12.13
CA ASN A 19 15.99 -2.58 13.20
C ASN A 19 15.30 -3.92 13.48
N THR A 20 15.16 -4.77 12.47
CA THR A 20 14.43 -6.01 12.54
C THR A 20 14.92 -7.05 11.56
N LYS A 21 14.73 -8.33 11.90
CA LYS A 21 14.95 -9.46 10.97
C LYS A 21 13.72 -9.76 10.10
N LEU A 22 12.56 -9.17 10.43
CA LEU A 22 11.35 -9.34 9.64
C LEU A 22 11.46 -8.53 8.34
N PRO A 23 11.18 -9.10 7.16
CA PRO A 23 11.11 -8.35 5.92
C PRO A 23 10.18 -7.13 6.06
N LYS A 24 10.62 -5.96 5.55
CA LYS A 24 9.90 -4.69 5.71
C LYS A 24 8.43 -4.82 5.36
N VAL A 25 8.15 -5.42 4.22
CA VAL A 25 6.80 -5.53 3.64
C VAL A 25 5.85 -6.46 4.43
N LEU A 26 6.38 -7.23 5.38
CA LEU A 26 5.61 -8.07 6.30
C LEU A 26 5.22 -7.40 7.61
N HIS A 27 5.75 -6.19 7.90
CA HIS A 27 5.25 -5.45 9.07
C HIS A 27 3.77 -5.12 8.90
N GLU A 28 3.03 -5.35 9.97
CA GLU A 28 1.59 -5.17 9.95
C GLU A 28 1.17 -3.72 10.19
N VAL A 29 0.18 -3.29 9.42
CA VAL A 29 -0.61 -2.09 9.65
C VAL A 29 -2.03 -2.53 9.92
N CYS A 30 -2.57 -2.25 11.10
CA CYS A 30 -3.90 -2.66 11.53
C CYS A 30 -4.19 -4.17 11.30
N GLY A 31 -3.19 -5.02 11.65
CA GLY A 31 -3.31 -6.48 11.63
C GLY A 31 -3.06 -7.14 10.27
N ARG A 32 -2.69 -6.38 9.22
CA ARG A 32 -2.37 -6.93 7.91
C ARG A 32 -0.99 -6.48 7.44
N ALA A 33 -0.23 -7.37 6.82
CA ALA A 33 1.06 -7.03 6.21
C ALA A 33 0.93 -5.87 5.22
N MET A 34 1.90 -4.94 5.19
CA MET A 34 1.91 -3.80 4.26
C MET A 34 1.69 -4.22 2.81
N LEU A 35 2.39 -5.28 2.39
CA LEU A 35 2.28 -5.81 1.03
C LEU A 35 0.85 -6.23 0.69
N ALA A 36 0.08 -6.75 1.65
CA ALA A 36 -1.30 -7.19 1.41
C ALA A 36 -2.20 -6.06 0.91
N TYR A 37 -2.02 -4.84 1.43
CA TYR A 37 -2.78 -3.67 0.98
C TYR A 37 -2.45 -3.29 -0.46
N VAL A 38 -1.18 -3.35 -0.84
CA VAL A 38 -0.74 -3.02 -2.22
C VAL A 38 -1.27 -4.06 -3.21
N LEU A 39 -1.19 -5.34 -2.87
CA LEU A 39 -1.73 -6.44 -3.68
C LEU A 39 -3.24 -6.27 -3.89
N ASP A 40 -3.98 -5.99 -2.82
CA ASP A 40 -5.44 -5.82 -2.89
C ASP A 40 -5.83 -4.57 -3.70
N ALA A 41 -5.09 -3.47 -3.57
CA ALA A 41 -5.33 -2.28 -4.38
C ALA A 41 -5.14 -2.58 -5.89
N CYS A 42 -4.11 -3.33 -6.26
CA CYS A 42 -3.89 -3.78 -7.64
C CYS A 42 -5.06 -4.65 -8.14
N ARG A 43 -5.47 -5.66 -7.37
CA ARG A 43 -6.60 -6.55 -7.72
C ARG A 43 -7.89 -5.78 -7.93
N GLN A 44 -8.23 -4.87 -7.00
CA GLN A 44 -9.42 -4.03 -7.08
C GLN A 44 -9.36 -2.98 -8.20
N ALA A 45 -8.17 -2.60 -8.64
CA ALA A 45 -7.98 -1.73 -9.80
C ALA A 45 -8.08 -2.48 -11.14
N GLY A 46 -8.24 -3.81 -11.13
CA GLY A 46 -8.41 -4.63 -12.33
C GLY A 46 -7.09 -5.06 -12.96
N VAL A 47 -6.03 -5.22 -12.16
CA VAL A 47 -4.75 -5.80 -12.60
C VAL A 47 -4.87 -7.33 -12.63
N GLY A 48 -4.52 -7.95 -13.77
CA GLY A 48 -4.73 -9.38 -13.98
C GLY A 48 -3.68 -10.29 -13.34
N SER A 49 -2.41 -9.86 -13.31
CA SER A 49 -1.30 -10.66 -12.77
C SER A 49 -0.32 -9.79 -11.99
N LEU A 50 0.19 -10.32 -10.88
CA LEU A 50 1.07 -9.62 -9.95
C LEU A 50 2.46 -10.27 -9.94
N TYR A 51 3.49 -9.51 -10.29
CA TYR A 51 4.89 -9.92 -10.23
C TYR A 51 5.53 -9.24 -9.01
N VAL A 52 5.77 -10.01 -7.95
CA VAL A 52 6.33 -9.47 -6.71
C VAL A 52 7.82 -9.75 -6.68
N VAL A 53 8.61 -8.68 -6.73
CA VAL A 53 10.06 -8.77 -6.68
C VAL A 53 10.49 -8.85 -5.23
N ILE A 54 11.12 -9.96 -4.86
CA ILE A 54 11.55 -10.30 -3.50
C ILE A 54 13.06 -10.50 -3.44
N GLY A 55 13.62 -10.34 -2.25
CA GLY A 55 15.05 -10.48 -2.00
C GLY A 55 15.30 -10.82 -0.54
N TYR A 56 15.49 -9.83 0.31
CA TYR A 56 15.67 -10.07 1.74
C TYR A 56 14.45 -10.77 2.37
N GLY A 57 14.67 -11.94 3.00
CA GLY A 57 13.62 -12.73 3.63
C GLY A 57 12.57 -13.30 2.69
N ALA A 58 12.94 -13.55 1.43
CA ALA A 58 12.04 -14.03 0.36
C ALA A 58 11.13 -15.17 0.79
N GLU A 59 11.66 -16.18 1.49
CA GLU A 59 10.89 -17.36 1.91
C GLU A 59 9.80 -16.99 2.95
N GLN A 60 10.08 -16.03 3.84
CA GLN A 60 9.08 -15.54 4.79
C GLN A 60 7.95 -14.81 4.05
N VAL A 61 8.29 -14.02 3.02
CA VAL A 61 7.31 -13.30 2.21
C VAL A 61 6.45 -14.30 1.43
N LYS A 62 7.05 -15.28 0.74
CA LYS A 62 6.31 -16.32 0.02
C LYS A 62 5.34 -17.08 0.93
N LYS A 63 5.82 -17.49 2.11
CA LYS A 63 5.01 -18.22 3.11
C LYS A 63 3.80 -17.41 3.58
N GLN A 64 3.95 -16.11 3.82
CA GLN A 64 2.85 -15.23 4.27
C GLN A 64 1.70 -15.14 3.26
N PHE A 65 2.02 -15.29 1.97
CA PHE A 65 1.04 -15.22 0.87
C PHE A 65 0.85 -16.57 0.17
N GLU A 66 1.14 -17.66 0.86
CA GLU A 66 0.90 -19.02 0.37
C GLU A 66 -0.57 -19.17 -0.02
N GLY A 67 -0.82 -19.71 -1.21
CA GLY A 67 -2.18 -19.84 -1.77
C GLY A 67 -2.64 -18.70 -2.67
N SER A 68 -1.91 -17.58 -2.76
CA SER A 68 -2.19 -16.51 -3.73
C SER A 68 -1.74 -16.93 -5.14
N LYS A 69 -2.67 -17.46 -5.93
CA LYS A 69 -2.39 -18.04 -7.28
C LYS A 69 -2.10 -16.98 -8.36
N ASP A 70 -2.44 -15.73 -8.11
CA ASP A 70 -2.25 -14.59 -9.01
C ASP A 70 -0.88 -13.94 -8.88
N ILE A 71 -0.03 -14.41 -7.95
CA ILE A 71 1.30 -13.88 -7.69
C ILE A 71 2.37 -14.74 -8.37
N THR A 72 3.20 -14.08 -9.17
CA THR A 72 4.48 -14.64 -9.65
C THR A 72 5.60 -14.02 -8.82
N TRP A 73 6.33 -14.86 -8.08
CA TRP A 73 7.48 -14.43 -7.30
C TRP A 73 8.71 -14.29 -8.19
N VAL A 74 9.38 -13.14 -8.10
CA VAL A 74 10.58 -12.84 -8.88
C VAL A 74 11.71 -12.52 -7.92
N ASP A 75 12.77 -13.32 -7.96
CA ASP A 75 13.91 -13.10 -7.07
C ASP A 75 14.83 -11.99 -7.61
N GLN A 76 15.19 -11.05 -6.73
CA GLN A 76 16.25 -10.07 -6.92
C GLN A 76 17.40 -10.42 -5.97
N PRO A 77 18.38 -11.22 -6.40
CA PRO A 77 19.45 -11.71 -5.51
C PRO A 77 20.37 -10.59 -5.00
N GLU A 78 20.58 -9.55 -5.79
CA GLU A 78 21.38 -8.38 -5.44
C GLU A 78 20.52 -7.11 -5.54
N GLN A 79 20.40 -6.34 -4.46
CA GLN A 79 19.60 -5.12 -4.41
C GLN A 79 20.33 -3.95 -5.08
N LYS A 80 20.42 -3.99 -6.42
CA LYS A 80 21.10 -2.96 -7.23
C LYS A 80 20.23 -1.76 -7.63
N GLY A 81 19.05 -1.61 -7.04
CA GLY A 81 18.15 -0.49 -7.30
C GLY A 81 16.83 -0.91 -7.97
N THR A 82 15.96 0.07 -8.20
CA THR A 82 14.58 -0.16 -8.64
C THR A 82 14.45 -0.54 -10.11
N ALA A 83 15.29 0.00 -11.01
CA ALA A 83 15.32 -0.45 -12.41
C ALA A 83 15.85 -1.90 -12.52
N HIS A 84 16.86 -2.27 -11.71
CA HIS A 84 17.34 -3.65 -11.66
C HIS A 84 16.24 -4.61 -11.19
N ALA A 85 15.46 -4.23 -10.18
CA ALA A 85 14.32 -5.02 -9.70
C ALA A 85 13.28 -5.25 -10.80
N VAL A 86 12.94 -4.20 -11.56
CA VAL A 86 12.05 -4.31 -12.75
C VAL A 86 12.63 -5.26 -13.79
N LEU A 87 13.93 -5.14 -14.10
CA LEU A 87 14.61 -5.99 -15.09
C LEU A 87 14.61 -7.49 -14.71
N CYS A 88 14.57 -7.82 -13.42
CA CYS A 88 14.39 -9.22 -12.99
C CYS A 88 13.08 -9.84 -13.51
N CYS A 89 12.04 -9.02 -13.76
CA CYS A 89 10.77 -9.46 -14.32
C CYS A 89 10.82 -9.67 -15.84
N LYS A 90 11.87 -9.22 -16.55
CA LYS A 90 11.93 -9.21 -18.02
C LYS A 90 11.69 -10.60 -18.63
N LYS A 91 12.24 -11.65 -18.03
CA LYS A 91 12.05 -13.04 -18.51
C LYS A 91 10.58 -13.51 -18.55
N HIS A 92 9.74 -12.94 -17.70
CA HIS A 92 8.32 -13.27 -17.61
C HIS A 92 7.44 -12.37 -18.47
N LEU A 93 7.91 -11.16 -18.79
CA LEU A 93 7.10 -10.10 -19.40
C LEU A 93 7.63 -9.63 -20.78
N LYS A 94 8.70 -10.23 -21.31
CA LYS A 94 9.32 -9.80 -22.60
C LYS A 94 8.34 -9.84 -23.77
N ASP A 95 7.43 -10.81 -23.80
CA ASP A 95 6.46 -11.01 -24.89
C ASP A 95 5.08 -10.41 -24.57
N PHE A 96 4.91 -9.80 -23.38
CA PHE A 96 3.66 -9.16 -22.98
C PHE A 96 3.45 -7.82 -23.70
N ASP A 97 2.33 -7.70 -24.42
CA ASP A 97 1.95 -6.47 -25.16
C ASP A 97 0.82 -5.74 -24.45
N GLY A 98 1.10 -5.23 -23.25
CA GLY A 98 0.14 -4.56 -22.40
C GLY A 98 0.75 -3.39 -21.63
N GLU A 99 0.10 -3.06 -20.53
CA GLU A 99 0.51 -1.99 -19.61
C GLU A 99 1.02 -2.58 -18.31
N THR A 100 2.16 -2.09 -17.81
CA THR A 100 2.80 -2.55 -16.58
C THR A 100 2.77 -1.46 -15.53
N LEU A 101 2.02 -1.71 -14.46
CA LEU A 101 2.04 -0.91 -13.24
C LEU A 101 3.29 -1.26 -12.43
N VAL A 102 4.03 -0.25 -11.96
CA VAL A 102 5.17 -0.45 -11.06
C VAL A 102 4.94 0.30 -9.77
N LEU A 103 4.98 -0.43 -8.65
CA LEU A 103 4.67 0.08 -7.31
C LEU A 103 5.69 -0.42 -6.29
N CYS A 104 5.84 0.34 -5.19
CA CYS A 104 6.58 -0.13 -4.02
C CYS A 104 5.66 -0.92 -3.07
N GLY A 105 6.14 -2.04 -2.51
CA GLY A 105 5.37 -2.89 -1.60
C GLY A 105 5.23 -2.34 -0.17
N ASP A 106 5.82 -1.19 0.13
CA ASP A 106 5.87 -0.54 1.45
C ASP A 106 4.97 0.70 1.58
N GLY A 107 4.07 0.92 0.61
CA GLY A 107 3.08 1.99 0.60
C GLY A 107 1.65 1.48 0.85
N PRO A 108 1.28 1.05 2.07
CA PRO A 108 -0.01 0.40 2.34
C PRO A 108 -1.21 1.34 2.24
N LEU A 109 -1.00 2.64 2.18
CA LEU A 109 -2.07 3.64 2.10
C LEU A 109 -2.55 3.92 0.67
N ILE A 110 -1.99 3.24 -0.33
CA ILE A 110 -2.40 3.32 -1.74
C ILE A 110 -3.92 3.11 -1.91
N ARG A 111 -4.54 3.91 -2.78
CA ARG A 111 -5.99 3.82 -3.07
C ARG A 111 -6.26 3.30 -4.46
N VAL A 112 -7.30 2.52 -4.58
CA VAL A 112 -7.82 2.05 -5.88
C VAL A 112 -8.19 3.21 -6.80
N ALA A 113 -8.75 4.29 -6.25
CA ALA A 113 -9.11 5.49 -7.01
C ALA A 113 -7.88 6.13 -7.66
N THR A 114 -6.76 6.24 -6.93
CA THR A 114 -5.49 6.77 -7.43
C THR A 114 -4.96 5.93 -8.59
N LEU A 115 -4.99 4.60 -8.47
CA LEU A 115 -4.58 3.70 -9.56
C LEU A 115 -5.48 3.83 -10.78
N LYS A 116 -6.78 3.94 -10.60
CA LYS A 116 -7.72 4.15 -11.72
C LYS A 116 -7.51 5.48 -12.42
N THR A 117 -7.25 6.56 -11.67
CA THR A 117 -6.92 7.88 -12.23
C THR A 117 -5.62 7.84 -13.04
N LEU A 118 -4.58 7.15 -12.51
CA LEU A 118 -3.32 6.93 -13.22
C LEU A 118 -3.53 6.19 -14.56
N MET A 119 -4.31 5.10 -14.52
CA MET A 119 -4.61 4.28 -15.70
C MET A 119 -5.41 5.07 -16.74
N GLU A 120 -6.39 5.86 -16.31
CA GLU A 120 -7.19 6.68 -17.23
C GLU A 120 -6.34 7.79 -17.88
N LYS A 121 -5.49 8.46 -17.10
CA LYS A 121 -4.55 9.46 -17.63
C LYS A 121 -3.63 8.84 -18.67
N HIS A 122 -3.05 7.68 -18.40
CA HIS A 122 -2.16 6.96 -19.32
C HIS A 122 -2.83 6.66 -20.65
N LYS A 123 -4.05 6.12 -20.58
CA LYS A 123 -4.87 5.77 -21.74
C LYS A 123 -5.24 7.02 -22.58
N THR A 124 -5.76 8.06 -21.91
CA THR A 124 -6.22 9.30 -22.58
C THR A 124 -5.07 10.01 -23.29
N GLU A 125 -3.93 10.08 -22.64
CA GLU A 125 -2.73 10.73 -23.18
C GLU A 125 -1.95 9.86 -24.16
N ARG A 126 -2.25 8.56 -24.25
CA ARG A 126 -1.48 7.58 -25.03
C ARG A 126 0.02 7.63 -24.70
N SER A 127 0.33 7.71 -23.42
CA SER A 127 1.69 7.92 -22.95
C SER A 127 2.53 6.64 -23.04
N ALA A 128 3.85 6.78 -23.16
CA ALA A 128 4.80 5.69 -22.96
C ALA A 128 4.96 5.34 -21.47
N ALA A 129 4.91 6.37 -20.63
CA ALA A 129 4.89 6.26 -19.19
C ALA A 129 3.99 7.34 -18.58
N THR A 130 3.36 7.03 -17.46
CA THR A 130 2.59 7.99 -16.64
C THR A 130 2.90 7.80 -15.18
N LEU A 131 3.05 8.91 -14.46
CA LEU A 131 3.28 8.94 -13.02
C LEU A 131 2.05 9.48 -12.30
N ALA A 132 1.74 8.92 -11.14
CA ALA A 132 0.88 9.62 -10.18
C ALA A 132 1.77 10.34 -9.16
N THR A 133 1.57 11.64 -9.00
CA THR A 133 2.35 12.52 -8.13
C THR A 133 1.53 13.02 -6.94
N ALA A 134 2.21 13.49 -5.91
CA ALA A 134 1.63 14.14 -4.74
C ALA A 134 2.22 15.52 -4.55
N VAL A 135 1.46 16.44 -3.94
CA VAL A 135 1.97 17.72 -3.45
C VAL A 135 2.03 17.64 -1.93
N LEU A 136 3.22 17.81 -1.37
CA LEU A 136 3.47 17.70 0.07
C LEU A 136 3.91 19.06 0.65
N ASP A 137 3.49 19.35 1.87
CA ASP A 137 4.00 20.51 2.60
C ASP A 137 5.47 20.34 2.97
N ASP A 138 5.85 19.17 3.44
CA ASP A 138 7.25 18.75 3.60
C ASP A 138 7.61 17.64 2.61
N PRO A 139 8.27 17.99 1.49
CA PRO A 139 8.67 17.02 0.47
C PRO A 139 9.99 16.32 0.78
N SER A 140 10.54 16.44 1.99
CA SER A 140 11.84 15.89 2.37
C SER A 140 11.91 14.37 2.16
N GLY A 141 13.00 13.93 1.54
CA GLY A 141 13.25 12.50 1.29
C GLY A 141 12.62 11.94 0.01
N TYR A 142 11.78 12.69 -0.70
CA TYR A 142 11.18 12.28 -1.96
C TYR A 142 11.92 12.83 -3.18
N GLY A 143 11.87 12.13 -4.31
CA GLY A 143 12.24 12.68 -5.62
C GLY A 143 11.29 13.82 -6.01
N ARG A 144 11.85 14.89 -6.59
CA ARG A 144 11.12 16.06 -7.05
C ARG A 144 10.72 15.92 -8.52
N ILE A 145 9.50 16.30 -8.82
CA ILE A 145 9.01 16.36 -10.21
C ILE A 145 9.46 17.69 -10.82
N VAL A 146 10.36 17.63 -11.77
CA VAL A 146 10.83 18.82 -12.51
C VAL A 146 9.98 18.98 -13.76
N ARG A 147 9.43 20.20 -13.93
CA ARG A 147 8.59 20.56 -15.09
C ARG A 147 9.20 21.72 -15.87
N ASP A 148 8.92 21.76 -17.16
CA ASP A 148 9.21 22.93 -17.99
C ASP A 148 8.21 24.06 -17.75
N THR A 149 8.41 25.19 -18.43
CA THR A 149 7.53 26.35 -18.35
C THR A 149 6.13 26.10 -18.91
N TYR A 150 5.93 25.03 -19.66
CA TYR A 150 4.64 24.59 -20.22
C TYR A 150 3.96 23.54 -19.32
N GLY A 151 4.60 23.15 -18.20
CA GLY A 151 4.07 22.16 -17.27
C GLY A 151 4.36 20.70 -17.66
N ASN A 152 5.13 20.43 -18.72
CA ASN A 152 5.53 19.08 -19.07
C ASN A 152 6.62 18.56 -18.14
N ILE A 153 6.63 17.26 -17.86
CA ILE A 153 7.69 16.64 -17.06
C ILE A 153 9.00 16.65 -17.83
N GLN A 154 10.05 17.14 -17.19
CA GLN A 154 11.42 17.05 -17.67
C GLN A 154 12.20 15.90 -17.01
N GLY A 155 11.80 15.49 -15.82
CA GLY A 155 12.46 14.41 -15.09
C GLY A 155 12.07 14.37 -13.62
N ILE A 156 12.71 13.44 -12.91
CA ILE A 156 12.61 13.30 -11.47
C ILE A 156 14.02 13.40 -10.91
N VAL A 157 14.22 14.29 -9.94
CA VAL A 157 15.51 14.49 -9.27
C VAL A 157 15.38 13.98 -7.83
N GLU A 158 16.20 13.01 -7.47
CA GLU A 158 16.21 12.44 -6.12
C GLU A 158 16.61 13.49 -5.08
N HIS A 159 16.02 13.45 -3.88
CA HIS A 159 16.21 14.46 -2.84
C HIS A 159 17.68 14.86 -2.59
N ARG A 160 18.59 13.89 -2.62
CA ARG A 160 20.02 14.11 -2.35
C ARG A 160 20.79 14.76 -3.52
N GLU A 161 20.18 14.78 -4.69
CA GLU A 161 20.74 15.30 -5.93
C GLU A 161 20.11 16.63 -6.34
N CYS A 162 19.11 17.10 -5.57
CA CYS A 162 18.42 18.36 -5.83
C CYS A 162 19.32 19.57 -5.60
N THR A 163 19.24 20.55 -6.51
CA THR A 163 19.73 21.91 -6.24
C THR A 163 18.87 22.58 -5.17
N LYS A 164 19.31 23.77 -4.68
CA LYS A 164 18.54 24.55 -3.69
C LYS A 164 17.14 24.93 -4.21
N GLU A 165 17.06 25.28 -5.49
CA GLU A 165 15.81 25.64 -6.17
C GLU A 165 14.90 24.42 -6.30
N GLN A 166 15.45 23.27 -6.65
CA GLN A 166 14.68 22.01 -6.76
C GLN A 166 14.18 21.51 -5.40
N LEU A 167 14.90 21.75 -4.31
CA LEU A 167 14.43 21.41 -2.97
C LEU A 167 13.13 22.12 -2.57
N ALA A 168 12.85 23.31 -3.15
CA ALA A 168 11.62 24.07 -2.92
C ALA A 168 10.39 23.49 -3.65
N ILE A 169 10.59 22.57 -4.59
CA ILE A 169 9.48 21.91 -5.32
C ILE A 169 8.70 21.03 -4.36
N LYS A 170 7.40 21.26 -4.24
CA LYS A 170 6.49 20.48 -3.39
C LYS A 170 5.89 19.26 -4.08
N GLU A 171 5.92 19.21 -5.42
CA GLU A 171 5.45 18.05 -6.17
C GLU A 171 6.50 16.94 -6.15
N VAL A 172 6.08 15.77 -5.65
CA VAL A 172 6.96 14.65 -5.38
C VAL A 172 6.54 13.38 -6.11
N ASN A 173 7.50 12.47 -6.22
CA ASN A 173 7.35 11.14 -6.77
C ASN A 173 7.15 10.08 -5.66
N PRO A 174 5.92 9.57 -5.43
CA PRO A 174 5.67 8.49 -4.50
C PRO A 174 5.90 7.09 -5.11
N SER A 175 6.48 7.00 -6.31
CA SER A 175 6.79 5.75 -7.01
C SER A 175 5.57 4.96 -7.49
N TYR A 176 4.58 5.64 -8.03
CA TYR A 176 3.41 5.05 -8.69
C TYR A 176 3.49 5.28 -10.19
N TYR A 177 3.78 4.24 -10.97
CA TYR A 177 4.04 4.35 -12.40
C TYR A 177 3.18 3.37 -13.20
N LEU A 178 2.76 3.80 -14.39
CA LEU A 178 2.20 2.94 -15.41
C LEU A 178 3.00 3.12 -16.70
N PHE A 179 3.42 2.03 -17.30
CA PHE A 179 4.25 2.01 -18.49
C PHE A 179 3.62 1.17 -19.60
N ASN A 180 3.90 1.51 -20.86
CA ASN A 180 3.88 0.51 -21.89
C ASN A 180 4.98 -0.53 -21.61
N ASN A 181 4.61 -1.81 -21.58
CA ASN A 181 5.52 -2.87 -21.13
C ASN A 181 6.82 -2.97 -21.96
N LYS A 182 6.71 -2.94 -23.28
CA LYS A 182 7.89 -3.04 -24.17
C LYS A 182 8.84 -1.87 -23.95
N ILE A 183 8.30 -0.66 -23.89
CA ILE A 183 9.08 0.57 -23.66
C ILE A 183 9.74 0.52 -22.28
N LEU A 184 9.05 0.05 -21.25
CA LEU A 184 9.62 -0.10 -19.90
C LEU A 184 10.93 -0.90 -19.93
N PHE A 185 10.91 -2.11 -20.49
CA PHE A 185 12.09 -2.97 -20.49
C PHE A 185 13.21 -2.47 -21.40
N ASP A 186 12.87 -1.82 -22.53
CA ASP A 186 13.85 -1.22 -23.43
C ASP A 186 14.62 -0.09 -22.73
N PHE A 187 13.94 0.75 -21.97
CA PHE A 187 14.55 1.88 -21.31
C PHE A 187 15.14 1.57 -19.94
N ALA A 188 14.55 0.69 -19.16
CA ALA A 188 15.14 0.21 -17.92
C ALA A 188 16.52 -0.44 -18.15
N SER A 189 16.71 -1.13 -19.30
CA SER A 189 18.00 -1.74 -19.66
C SER A 189 19.11 -0.72 -20.03
N LYS A 190 18.77 0.55 -20.29
CA LYS A 190 19.70 1.62 -20.61
C LYS A 190 20.17 2.42 -19.39
N VAL A 191 19.52 2.20 -18.23
CA VAL A 191 19.87 2.88 -16.97
C VAL A 191 21.28 2.50 -16.54
N LYS A 192 22.05 3.48 -16.10
CA LYS A 192 23.41 3.31 -15.55
C LYS A 192 23.41 3.72 -14.07
N PRO A 193 24.32 3.15 -13.25
CA PRO A 193 24.40 3.48 -11.83
C PRO A 193 25.29 4.72 -11.60
N ASP A 194 25.00 5.81 -12.29
CA ASP A 194 25.84 7.03 -12.29
C ASP A 194 25.43 8.04 -11.20
N ASN A 195 24.63 7.60 -10.22
CA ASN A 195 24.13 8.40 -9.10
C ASN A 195 24.95 8.18 -7.81
N VAL A 196 24.68 9.01 -6.78
CA VAL A 196 25.42 9.01 -5.49
C VAL A 196 25.46 7.63 -4.83
N LYS A 197 24.40 6.82 -5.00
CA LYS A 197 24.32 5.48 -4.41
C LYS A 197 24.87 4.37 -5.31
N LYS A 198 25.22 4.69 -6.56
CA LYS A 198 25.59 3.71 -7.60
C LYS A 198 24.52 2.62 -7.80
N GLU A 199 23.26 3.00 -7.73
CA GLU A 199 22.11 2.14 -7.91
C GLU A 199 21.43 2.42 -9.26
N TYR A 200 20.75 1.43 -9.84
CA TYR A 200 19.96 1.57 -11.07
C TYR A 200 18.56 2.09 -10.68
N TYR A 201 18.34 3.40 -10.81
CA TYR A 201 17.04 4.00 -10.49
C TYR A 201 16.06 3.92 -11.64
N LEU A 202 14.81 3.53 -11.35
CA LEU A 202 13.75 3.53 -12.37
C LEU A 202 13.39 4.95 -12.84
N THR A 203 13.61 5.95 -11.98
CA THR A 203 13.44 7.37 -12.32
C THR A 203 14.35 7.82 -13.46
N ASP A 204 15.57 7.25 -13.57
CA ASP A 204 16.48 7.54 -14.68
C ASP A 204 15.94 7.00 -16.01
N ALA A 205 15.24 5.85 -16.01
CA ALA A 205 14.59 5.34 -17.22
C ALA A 205 13.56 6.33 -17.78
N LEU A 206 12.81 7.04 -16.93
CA LEU A 206 11.87 8.08 -17.36
C LEU A 206 12.58 9.25 -18.02
N SER A 207 13.69 9.71 -17.45
CA SER A 207 14.50 10.80 -18.04
C SER A 207 15.06 10.39 -19.41
N ILE A 208 15.54 9.14 -19.55
CA ILE A 208 16.01 8.61 -20.83
C ILE A 208 14.86 8.49 -21.85
N MET A 209 13.65 8.11 -21.42
CA MET A 209 12.45 8.07 -22.27
C MET A 209 12.11 9.47 -22.80
N ILE A 210 12.10 10.48 -21.93
CA ILE A 210 11.85 11.89 -22.31
C ILE A 210 12.88 12.37 -23.33
N ALA A 211 14.17 12.15 -23.06
CA ALA A 211 15.25 12.52 -23.95
C ALA A 211 15.17 11.83 -25.33
N ALA A 212 14.59 10.63 -25.40
CA ALA A 212 14.34 9.89 -26.64
C ALA A 212 13.04 10.31 -27.35
N GLY A 213 12.33 11.33 -26.85
CA GLY A 213 11.10 11.85 -27.46
C GLY A 213 9.84 11.06 -27.14
N HIS A 214 9.90 10.13 -26.16
CA HIS A 214 8.69 9.43 -25.72
C HIS A 214 7.82 10.33 -24.82
N LYS A 215 6.51 10.25 -24.99
CA LYS A 215 5.56 10.99 -24.17
C LYS A 215 5.51 10.40 -22.74
N VAL A 216 6.02 11.13 -21.76
CA VAL A 216 5.89 10.85 -20.34
C VAL A 216 4.97 11.89 -19.71
N THR A 217 3.96 11.44 -18.98
CA THR A 217 2.96 12.33 -18.36
C THR A 217 2.89 12.11 -16.85
N ALA A 218 2.30 13.08 -16.13
CA ALA A 218 1.98 12.92 -14.74
C ALA A 218 0.57 13.41 -14.42
N VAL A 219 0.02 12.85 -13.34
CA VAL A 219 -1.24 13.31 -12.76
C VAL A 219 -1.07 13.45 -11.25
N THR A 220 -1.42 14.62 -10.71
CA THR A 220 -1.42 14.85 -9.25
C THR A 220 -2.67 14.21 -8.65
N ALA A 221 -2.59 12.90 -8.40
CA ALA A 221 -3.69 12.08 -7.94
C ALA A 221 -3.47 11.45 -6.57
N VAL A 222 -2.22 11.44 -6.09
CA VAL A 222 -1.85 10.84 -4.81
C VAL A 222 -2.12 11.84 -3.69
N LEU A 223 -2.93 11.46 -2.72
CA LEU A 223 -3.11 12.29 -1.52
C LEU A 223 -1.83 12.30 -0.68
N PRO A 224 -1.54 13.39 0.07
CA PRO A 224 -0.34 13.47 0.88
C PRO A 224 -0.12 12.26 1.79
N GLU A 225 -1.17 11.75 2.41
CA GLU A 225 -1.10 10.56 3.25
C GLU A 225 -0.78 9.26 2.48
N GLU A 226 -1.20 9.14 1.22
CA GLU A 226 -0.90 7.96 0.38
C GLU A 226 0.58 7.90 -0.02
N ALA A 227 1.25 9.05 -0.08
CA ALA A 227 2.66 9.12 -0.47
C ALA A 227 3.59 8.48 0.57
N ILE A 228 3.10 8.24 1.80
CA ILE A 228 3.92 7.73 2.89
C ILE A 228 4.39 6.30 2.59
N SER A 229 5.71 6.15 2.39
CA SER A 229 6.40 4.85 2.36
C SER A 229 6.99 4.57 3.73
N ILE A 230 6.71 3.39 4.29
CA ILE A 230 7.14 3.02 5.63
C ILE A 230 8.59 2.57 5.61
N ASN A 231 9.48 3.33 6.21
CA ASN A 231 10.91 3.04 6.31
C ASN A 231 11.43 3.00 7.75
N SER A 232 10.59 3.38 8.73
CA SER A 232 10.92 3.39 10.15
C SER A 232 9.72 2.98 11.01
N ARG A 233 9.96 2.65 12.29
CA ARG A 233 8.91 2.36 13.26
C ARG A 233 8.00 3.55 13.53
N VAL A 234 8.55 4.77 13.44
CA VAL A 234 7.77 6.01 13.57
C VAL A 234 6.76 6.09 12.43
N GLN A 235 7.22 5.98 11.18
CA GLN A 235 6.33 5.98 10.02
C GLN A 235 5.31 4.82 10.05
N LEU A 236 5.68 3.65 10.56
CA LEU A 236 4.74 2.53 10.76
C LEU A 236 3.61 2.92 11.72
N SER A 237 3.93 3.58 12.84
CA SER A 237 2.93 4.05 13.81
C SER A 237 2.01 5.12 13.22
N GLU A 238 2.57 6.10 12.51
CA GLU A 238 1.81 7.16 11.85
C GLU A 238 0.86 6.60 10.79
N THR A 239 1.36 5.70 9.94
CA THR A 239 0.55 4.99 8.94
C THR A 239 -0.57 4.17 9.59
N GLY A 240 -0.29 3.55 10.74
CA GLY A 240 -1.29 2.82 11.54
C GLY A 240 -2.44 3.72 11.97
N LYS A 241 -2.16 4.94 12.43
CA LYS A 241 -3.20 5.92 12.82
C LYS A 241 -4.08 6.33 11.62
N ILE A 242 -3.45 6.59 10.47
CA ILE A 242 -4.18 6.95 9.25
C ILE A 242 -5.07 5.79 8.80
N MET A 243 -4.54 4.56 8.81
CA MET A 243 -5.30 3.37 8.44
C MET A 243 -6.47 3.11 9.42
N GLN A 244 -6.25 3.27 10.74
CA GLN A 244 -7.33 3.19 11.73
C GLN A 244 -8.46 4.17 11.42
N ARG A 245 -8.12 5.41 11.12
CA ARG A 245 -9.11 6.42 10.74
C ARG A 245 -9.91 6.00 9.50
N ARG A 246 -9.26 5.41 8.48
CA ARG A 246 -9.94 4.91 7.26
C ARG A 246 -10.90 3.76 7.60
N ILE A 247 -10.44 2.78 8.37
CA ILE A 247 -11.26 1.63 8.79
C ILE A 247 -12.47 2.09 9.57
N GLN A 248 -12.28 2.98 10.55
CA GLN A 248 -13.35 3.50 11.40
C GLN A 248 -14.37 4.32 10.60
N LEU A 249 -13.90 5.20 9.69
CA LEU A 249 -14.79 5.96 8.81
C LEU A 249 -15.62 5.04 7.91
N GLU A 250 -15.02 3.99 7.36
CA GLU A 250 -15.75 3.01 6.54
C GLU A 250 -16.84 2.29 7.36
N LEU A 251 -16.53 1.89 8.58
CA LEU A 251 -17.50 1.26 9.49
C LEU A 251 -18.61 2.21 9.88
N MET A 252 -18.29 3.46 10.23
CA MET A 252 -19.28 4.48 10.58
C MET A 252 -20.21 4.78 9.40
N ASN A 253 -19.67 4.86 8.17
CA ASN A 253 -20.48 5.04 6.97
C ASN A 253 -21.40 3.82 6.67
N LYS A 254 -21.08 2.65 7.21
CA LYS A 254 -21.90 1.43 7.14
C LYS A 254 -22.89 1.31 8.32
N GLY A 255 -23.01 2.34 9.16
CA GLY A 255 -23.96 2.41 10.26
C GLY A 255 -23.47 1.81 11.58
N VAL A 256 -22.15 1.68 11.77
CA VAL A 256 -21.57 1.32 13.08
C VAL A 256 -21.32 2.61 13.87
N THR A 257 -21.69 2.65 15.14
CA THR A 257 -21.35 3.75 16.04
C THR A 257 -20.04 3.45 16.76
N ILE A 258 -19.03 4.30 16.62
CA ILE A 258 -17.79 4.25 17.39
C ILE A 258 -17.76 5.49 18.27
N VAL A 259 -17.93 5.31 19.59
CA VAL A 259 -18.13 6.42 20.54
C VAL A 259 -16.87 7.28 20.66
N ASP A 260 -15.71 6.66 20.70
CA ASP A 260 -14.41 7.32 20.82
C ASP A 260 -13.40 6.72 19.81
N PRO A 261 -13.44 7.16 18.54
CA PRO A 261 -12.55 6.63 17.52
C PRO A 261 -11.04 6.70 17.88
N PRO A 262 -10.50 7.78 18.46
CA PRO A 262 -9.08 7.84 18.80
C PRO A 262 -8.60 6.77 19.77
N ASN A 263 -9.46 6.33 20.69
CA ASN A 263 -9.15 5.34 21.72
C ASN A 263 -9.80 3.97 21.45
N THR A 264 -10.16 3.70 20.21
CA THR A 264 -10.73 2.41 19.77
C THR A 264 -9.85 1.82 18.68
N TRP A 265 -9.41 0.57 18.87
CA TRP A 265 -8.60 -0.14 17.88
C TRP A 265 -9.41 -1.21 17.17
N ILE A 266 -9.43 -1.19 15.84
CA ILE A 266 -10.15 -2.15 15.02
C ILE A 266 -9.21 -2.71 13.94
N ASP A 267 -9.02 -4.03 13.93
CA ASP A 267 -8.25 -4.72 12.90
C ASP A 267 -8.94 -4.59 11.54
N ALA A 268 -8.16 -4.44 10.49
CA ALA A 268 -8.66 -4.30 9.12
C ALA A 268 -9.47 -5.50 8.61
N ARG A 269 -9.35 -6.66 9.27
CA ARG A 269 -10.09 -7.90 8.95
C ARG A 269 -11.39 -8.04 9.71
N ALA A 270 -11.67 -7.15 10.68
CA ALA A 270 -12.90 -7.21 11.45
C ALA A 270 -14.14 -6.91 10.59
N GLN A 271 -15.18 -7.67 10.79
CA GLN A 271 -16.48 -7.49 10.15
C GLN A 271 -17.50 -7.11 11.23
N ILE A 272 -18.11 -5.94 11.11
CA ILE A 272 -19.00 -5.39 12.13
C ILE A 272 -20.33 -5.00 11.47
N GLY A 273 -21.42 -5.54 12.00
CA GLY A 273 -22.76 -5.28 11.48
C GLY A 273 -23.30 -3.91 11.88
N GLN A 274 -24.21 -3.39 11.06
CA GLN A 274 -24.93 -2.14 11.25
C GLN A 274 -25.58 -2.05 12.65
N ASP A 275 -25.77 -0.83 13.15
CA ASP A 275 -26.40 -0.51 14.45
C ASP A 275 -25.61 -1.04 15.67
N THR A 276 -24.39 -1.55 15.45
CA THR A 276 -23.48 -1.93 16.54
C THR A 276 -22.82 -0.69 17.12
N VAL A 277 -22.78 -0.61 18.46
CA VAL A 277 -22.11 0.45 19.21
C VAL A 277 -20.82 -0.09 19.82
N ILE A 278 -19.71 0.56 19.54
CA ILE A 278 -18.39 0.26 20.09
C ILE A 278 -18.04 1.38 21.07
N GLU A 279 -17.92 0.99 22.33
CA GLU A 279 -17.59 1.88 23.45
C GLU A 279 -16.07 2.18 23.52
N PRO A 280 -15.68 3.26 24.23
CA PRO A 280 -14.28 3.68 24.32
C PRO A 280 -13.34 2.59 24.83
N PHE A 281 -12.03 2.70 24.44
CA PHE A 281 -10.96 1.78 24.84
C PHE A 281 -11.20 0.32 24.47
N THR A 282 -12.04 0.07 23.48
CA THR A 282 -12.28 -1.28 22.96
C THR A 282 -11.20 -1.61 21.91
N CYS A 283 -10.64 -2.83 22.01
CA CYS A 283 -9.70 -3.38 21.05
C CYS A 283 -10.29 -4.61 20.36
N ILE A 284 -10.45 -4.54 19.05
CA ILE A 284 -10.92 -5.63 18.19
C ILE A 284 -9.73 -6.11 17.35
N HIS A 285 -9.16 -7.27 17.69
CA HIS A 285 -7.90 -7.76 17.13
C HIS A 285 -8.10 -9.01 16.27
N GLY A 286 -7.69 -8.93 15.02
CA GLY A 286 -7.74 -10.04 14.07
C GLY A 286 -9.10 -10.20 13.39
N GLU A 287 -9.35 -11.41 12.89
CA GLU A 287 -10.59 -11.76 12.22
C GLU A 287 -11.72 -11.95 13.22
N VAL A 288 -12.45 -10.89 13.49
CA VAL A 288 -13.60 -10.86 14.40
C VAL A 288 -14.86 -10.62 13.57
N LYS A 289 -15.94 -11.36 13.83
CA LYS A 289 -17.24 -11.17 13.21
C LYS A 289 -18.25 -10.74 14.26
N ILE A 290 -18.79 -9.52 14.13
CA ILE A 290 -19.79 -8.95 15.04
C ILE A 290 -21.10 -8.75 14.24
N GLY A 291 -22.19 -9.28 14.77
CA GLY A 291 -23.53 -9.13 14.20
C GLY A 291 -24.05 -7.69 14.26
N ARG A 292 -25.31 -7.51 13.93
CA ARG A 292 -26.00 -6.20 13.96
C ARG A 292 -26.52 -5.90 15.36
N GLY A 293 -26.63 -4.61 15.69
CA GLY A 293 -27.26 -4.13 16.93
C GLY A 293 -26.54 -4.60 18.20
N CYS A 294 -25.24 -4.86 18.13
CA CYS A 294 -24.44 -5.25 19.29
C CYS A 294 -24.00 -4.04 20.09
N ARG A 295 -23.66 -4.24 21.37
CA ARG A 295 -22.99 -3.25 22.21
C ARG A 295 -21.71 -3.84 22.80
N ILE A 296 -20.57 -3.21 22.52
CA ILE A 296 -19.26 -3.75 22.83
C ILE A 296 -18.51 -2.81 23.78
N GLY A 297 -18.13 -3.31 24.96
CA GLY A 297 -17.28 -2.58 25.89
C GLY A 297 -18.02 -1.64 26.83
N PRO A 298 -17.37 -0.61 27.40
CA PRO A 298 -15.97 -0.16 27.16
C PRO A 298 -14.90 -1.14 27.67
N LEU A 299 -13.62 -0.84 27.34
CA LEU A 299 -12.46 -1.63 27.76
C LEU A 299 -12.53 -3.11 27.38
N ALA A 300 -13.25 -3.44 26.29
CA ALA A 300 -13.36 -4.81 25.81
C ALA A 300 -12.17 -5.17 24.90
N TYR A 301 -11.70 -6.42 25.02
CA TYR A 301 -10.71 -6.99 24.12
C TYR A 301 -11.27 -8.23 23.42
N LEU A 302 -11.46 -8.14 22.12
CA LEU A 302 -11.95 -9.22 21.27
C LEU A 302 -10.81 -9.77 20.43
N ARG A 303 -10.50 -11.07 20.58
CA ARG A 303 -9.44 -11.77 19.85
C ARG A 303 -9.97 -12.33 18.53
N SER A 304 -9.01 -12.59 17.62
CA SER A 304 -9.27 -13.28 16.36
C SER A 304 -10.06 -14.59 16.58
N GLY A 305 -10.99 -14.87 15.68
CA GLY A 305 -11.92 -16.00 15.77
C GLY A 305 -13.19 -15.72 16.59
N THR A 306 -13.33 -14.56 17.24
CA THR A 306 -14.54 -14.18 17.96
C THR A 306 -15.71 -14.00 16.98
N ILE A 307 -16.84 -14.64 17.26
CA ILE A 307 -18.10 -14.49 16.50
C ILE A 307 -19.22 -14.10 17.46
N LEU A 308 -19.77 -12.88 17.30
CA LEU A 308 -20.87 -12.37 18.08
C LEU A 308 -22.15 -12.37 17.23
N LYS A 309 -23.23 -12.91 17.76
CA LYS A 309 -24.56 -12.89 17.13
C LYS A 309 -25.16 -11.48 17.18
N ASN A 310 -26.22 -11.26 16.38
CA ASN A 310 -26.99 -10.01 16.44
C ASN A 310 -27.48 -9.74 17.85
N GLY A 311 -27.47 -8.47 18.28
CA GLY A 311 -27.92 -8.05 19.60
C GLY A 311 -27.03 -8.48 20.77
N SER A 312 -25.81 -8.96 20.52
CA SER A 312 -24.89 -9.35 21.58
C SER A 312 -24.45 -8.16 22.43
N TYR A 313 -24.40 -8.34 23.74
CA TYR A 313 -23.89 -7.38 24.69
C TYR A 313 -22.60 -7.88 25.33
N ILE A 314 -21.52 -7.15 25.15
CA ILE A 314 -20.21 -7.41 25.76
C ILE A 314 -20.01 -6.41 26.88
N LYS A 315 -19.92 -6.91 28.12
CA LYS A 315 -19.77 -6.10 29.33
C LYS A 315 -18.45 -5.32 29.35
N PRO A 316 -18.41 -4.19 30.11
CA PRO A 316 -17.15 -3.48 30.36
C PRO A 316 -16.04 -4.40 30.87
N GLY A 317 -14.80 -4.18 30.36
CA GLY A 317 -13.63 -4.94 30.78
C GLY A 317 -13.57 -6.41 30.34
N THR A 318 -14.46 -6.83 29.45
CA THR A 318 -14.48 -8.23 29.00
C THR A 318 -13.31 -8.54 28.07
N VAL A 319 -12.59 -9.61 28.37
CA VAL A 319 -11.60 -10.21 27.46
C VAL A 319 -12.16 -11.50 26.90
N ILE A 320 -12.42 -11.55 25.60
CA ILE A 320 -12.82 -12.78 24.92
C ILE A 320 -11.56 -13.46 24.37
N SER A 321 -11.24 -14.61 24.97
CA SER A 321 -10.21 -15.55 24.49
C SER A 321 -10.89 -16.80 23.90
N GLN A 322 -10.14 -17.63 23.17
CA GLN A 322 -10.66 -18.92 22.69
C GLN A 322 -11.21 -19.80 23.82
N GLU A 323 -10.62 -19.73 25.01
CA GLU A 323 -11.02 -20.50 26.19
C GLU A 323 -12.32 -19.99 26.83
N ASN A 324 -12.64 -18.68 26.69
CA ASN A 324 -13.78 -18.04 27.36
C ASN A 324 -14.98 -17.78 26.44
N MET A 325 -14.93 -18.21 25.15
CA MET A 325 -16.02 -17.93 24.19
C MET A 325 -17.38 -18.50 24.61
N ASP A 326 -17.39 -19.65 25.29
CA ASP A 326 -18.66 -20.30 25.68
C ASP A 326 -19.34 -19.67 26.92
N GLU A 327 -18.60 -19.08 27.85
CA GLU A 327 -19.17 -18.52 29.08
C GLU A 327 -19.75 -17.11 28.91
N SER A 328 -19.08 -16.24 28.14
CA SER A 328 -19.51 -14.83 27.97
C SER A 328 -20.75 -14.69 27.10
N VAL A 329 -20.96 -15.60 26.13
CA VAL A 329 -22.15 -15.63 25.26
C VAL A 329 -23.36 -16.24 25.98
N ARG A 330 -23.17 -17.18 26.93
CA ARG A 330 -24.24 -17.82 27.69
C ARG A 330 -24.85 -16.93 28.77
N LYS A 331 -24.08 -16.04 29.40
CA LYS A 331 -24.56 -15.18 30.50
C LYS A 331 -25.41 -13.99 30.04
N GLY A 332 -25.41 -13.63 28.75
CA GLY A 332 -26.25 -12.55 28.21
C GLY A 332 -27.75 -12.83 28.14
N LYS A 333 -28.20 -14.08 28.35
CA LYS A 333 -29.61 -14.49 28.28
C LYS A 333 -30.39 -14.38 29.58
N LYS A 334 -29.81 -13.99 30.69
CA LYS A 334 -30.48 -14.05 32.02
C LYS A 334 -30.81 -12.73 32.69
N ASN A 335 -30.58 -11.57 32.08
CA ASN A 335 -30.89 -10.28 32.70
C ASN A 335 -31.58 -9.33 31.71
N VAL A 336 -32.71 -9.73 31.16
CA VAL A 336 -33.79 -8.84 30.67
C VAL A 336 -35.06 -9.42 31.19
N SER A 337 -35.37 -9.03 32.40
CA SER A 337 -36.72 -9.07 32.99
C SER A 337 -36.91 -7.76 33.74
#